data_440145156758c0258d4459b55718ab41
#
_entry.id   440145156758c0258d4459b55718ab41
#
_cell.length_a   1.000
_cell.length_b   1.000
_cell.length_c   1.000
_cell.angle_alpha   90.00
_cell.angle_beta   90.00
_cell.angle_gamma   90.00
#
_symmetry.space_group_name_H-M   'P 1'
#
loop_
_entity.id
_entity.type
_entity.pdbx_description
1 polymer ?
#
loop_
_entity_poly.entity_id
_entity_poly.type
_entity_poly.pdbx_seq_one_letter_code
_entity_poly.pdbx_strand_id
1 'polypeptide(L)'
;MTKEMWQLARMHELKDFGERLSHYENDEMLIDEVDEGFCNMMGYTQSELMIRSCGKVGDLVYPPDYEEIRYQIRKNLKQSGSYTCRYRMRKKDGSLIWVWENGRYEKDDTGRKNIRSLVVDVSREEKTMRERDTTYDNIPGG
;
A
#
# COMPACT_ATOMS: atom_id res chain seq x y z
N MET A 1 -3.46 15.38 1.98
CA MET A 1 -3.97 14.44 0.97
C MET A 1 -4.15 15.16 -0.36
N THR A 2 -3.74 14.56 -1.46
CA THR A 2 -3.90 15.14 -2.78
C THR A 2 -5.34 15.02 -3.27
N LYS A 3 -5.70 15.82 -4.28
CA LYS A 3 -7.03 15.73 -4.91
C LYS A 3 -7.31 14.35 -5.47
N GLU A 4 -6.30 13.73 -6.08
CA GLU A 4 -6.41 12.37 -6.63
C GLU A 4 -6.71 11.34 -5.55
N MET A 5 -6.04 11.47 -4.41
CA MET A 5 -6.25 10.57 -3.27
C MET A 5 -7.67 10.71 -2.73
N TRP A 6 -8.18 11.93 -2.62
CA TRP A 6 -9.56 12.18 -2.20
C TRP A 6 -10.57 11.59 -3.19
N GLN A 7 -10.33 11.77 -4.49
CA GLN A 7 -11.20 11.21 -5.52
C GLN A 7 -11.22 9.70 -5.47
N LEU A 8 -10.07 9.07 -5.30
CA LEU A 8 -9.97 7.62 -5.19
C LEU A 8 -10.73 7.12 -3.96
N ALA A 9 -10.53 7.75 -2.81
CA ALA A 9 -11.20 7.38 -1.57
C ALA A 9 -12.73 7.54 -1.68
N ARG A 10 -13.20 8.60 -2.36
CA ARG A 10 -14.63 8.82 -2.58
C ARG A 10 -15.25 7.83 -3.55
N MET A 11 -14.54 7.50 -4.61
CA MET A 11 -15.00 6.51 -5.58
C MET A 11 -15.15 5.12 -4.93
N HIS A 12 -14.38 4.88 -3.90
CA HIS A 12 -14.38 3.63 -3.16
C HIS A 12 -14.88 3.84 -1.73
N GLU A 13 -15.91 4.69 -1.56
CA GLU A 13 -16.35 5.18 -0.26
C GLU A 13 -16.66 4.12 0.79
N LEU A 14 -16.97 2.90 0.39
CA LEU A 14 -17.21 1.78 1.30
C LEU A 14 -16.02 0.83 1.35
N LYS A 15 -14.89 1.25 0.78
CA LYS A 15 -13.69 0.45 0.73
C LYS A 15 -12.80 0.69 1.92
N ASP A 16 -12.03 -0.32 2.22
CA ASP A 16 -11.01 -0.22 3.24
C ASP A 16 -9.84 0.62 2.75
N PHE A 17 -9.43 1.56 3.56
CA PHE A 17 -8.22 2.32 3.36
C PHE A 17 -7.68 2.77 4.71
N GLY A 18 -6.41 3.13 4.73
CA GLY A 18 -5.80 3.62 5.95
C GLY A 18 -4.48 4.32 5.68
N GLU A 19 -3.94 4.92 6.72
CA GLU A 19 -2.66 5.60 6.66
C GLU A 19 -1.62 4.86 7.49
N ARG A 20 -0.38 4.93 7.00
CA ARG A 20 0.77 4.36 7.68
C ARG A 20 1.87 5.42 7.72
N LEU A 21 2.46 5.58 8.90
CA LEU A 21 3.68 6.37 9.07
C LEU A 21 4.84 5.38 9.22
N SER A 22 5.91 5.60 8.48
CA SER A 22 7.05 4.71 8.46
C SER A 22 8.35 5.48 8.23
N HIS A 23 9.47 4.79 8.36
CA HIS A 23 10.79 5.35 8.07
C HIS A 23 11.71 4.24 7.58
N TYR A 24 12.79 4.62 6.90
CA TYR A 24 13.81 3.67 6.49
C TYR A 24 14.90 3.52 7.55
N GLU A 25 15.28 2.29 7.79
CA GLU A 25 16.40 1.92 8.64
C GLU A 25 17.08 0.71 8.02
N ASN A 26 18.36 0.85 7.66
CA ASN A 26 19.14 -0.22 7.00
C ASN A 26 18.42 -0.78 5.76
N ASP A 27 17.93 0.12 4.91
CA ASP A 27 17.23 -0.20 3.65
C ASP A 27 15.89 -0.92 3.84
N GLU A 28 15.37 -0.98 5.05
CA GLU A 28 14.04 -1.52 5.33
C GLU A 28 13.10 -0.42 5.78
N MET A 29 11.86 -0.47 5.26
CA MET A 29 10.82 0.44 5.69
C MET A 29 10.17 -0.13 6.94
N LEU A 30 10.27 0.60 8.04
CA LEU A 30 9.72 0.18 9.33
C LEU A 30 8.48 1.00 9.67
N ILE A 31 7.48 0.33 10.23
CA ILE A 31 6.23 0.97 10.65
C ILE A 31 6.45 1.74 11.95
N ASP A 32 6.10 3.02 11.96
CA ASP A 32 6.05 3.83 13.20
C ASP A 32 4.63 3.85 13.75
N GLU A 33 3.64 4.06 12.88
CA GLU A 33 2.24 4.14 13.25
C GLU A 33 1.35 3.67 12.11
N VAL A 34 0.21 3.09 12.45
CA VAL A 34 -0.89 2.80 11.52
C VAL A 34 -2.19 3.26 12.17
N ASP A 35 -3.13 3.70 11.35
CA ASP A 35 -4.43 4.10 11.86
C ASP A 35 -5.40 2.90 11.95
N GLU A 36 -6.58 3.15 12.49
CA GLU A 36 -7.60 2.12 12.64
C GLU A 36 -8.04 1.56 11.29
N GLY A 37 -8.14 2.42 10.27
CA GLY A 37 -8.53 2.00 8.92
C GLY A 37 -7.55 0.99 8.34
N PHE A 38 -6.26 1.21 8.52
CA PHE A 38 -5.23 0.27 8.08
C PHE A 38 -5.34 -1.06 8.82
N CYS A 39 -5.51 -1.00 10.13
CA CYS A 39 -5.67 -2.20 10.95
C CYS A 39 -6.89 -3.01 10.52
N ASN A 40 -8.02 -2.36 10.32
CA ASN A 40 -9.25 -3.02 9.88
C ASN A 40 -9.09 -3.64 8.50
N MET A 41 -8.45 -2.93 7.58
CA MET A 41 -8.19 -3.42 6.23
C MET A 41 -7.34 -4.70 6.23
N MET A 42 -6.32 -4.73 7.07
CA MET A 42 -5.37 -5.84 7.12
C MET A 42 -5.77 -6.96 8.07
N GLY A 43 -6.70 -6.69 8.98
CA GLY A 43 -7.15 -7.66 9.98
C GLY A 43 -6.23 -7.80 11.18
N TYR A 44 -5.30 -6.86 11.37
CA TYR A 44 -4.37 -6.84 12.49
C TYR A 44 -4.68 -5.68 13.42
N THR A 45 -4.31 -5.84 14.71
CA THR A 45 -4.15 -4.69 15.60
C THR A 45 -2.78 -4.05 15.36
N GLN A 46 -2.60 -2.84 15.82
CA GLN A 46 -1.29 -2.18 15.75
C GLN A 46 -0.22 -3.02 16.47
N SER A 47 -0.53 -3.51 17.65
CA SER A 47 0.40 -4.34 18.42
C SER A 47 0.78 -5.61 17.66
N GLU A 48 -0.17 -6.27 17.04
CA GLU A 48 0.08 -7.47 16.26
C GLU A 48 1.02 -7.18 15.07
N LEU A 49 0.80 -6.08 14.37
CA LEU A 49 1.67 -5.68 13.26
C LEU A 49 3.11 -5.46 13.73
N MET A 50 3.28 -4.78 14.86
CA MET A 50 4.62 -4.49 15.37
C MET A 50 5.34 -5.76 15.84
N ILE A 51 4.62 -6.71 16.42
CA ILE A 51 5.21 -7.96 16.90
C ILE A 51 5.51 -8.92 15.74
N ARG A 52 4.52 -9.18 14.90
CA ARG A 52 4.59 -10.20 13.86
C ARG A 52 5.66 -9.90 12.80
N SER A 53 5.67 -8.66 12.32
CA SER A 53 6.58 -8.26 11.24
C SER A 53 7.84 -7.57 11.74
N CYS A 54 8.02 -7.48 13.05
CA CYS A 54 9.06 -6.63 13.65
C CYS A 54 8.98 -5.21 13.11
N GLY A 55 7.76 -4.78 12.76
CA GLY A 55 7.52 -3.47 12.18
C GLY A 55 7.92 -3.33 10.71
N LYS A 56 8.32 -4.42 10.05
CA LYS A 56 8.76 -4.33 8.64
C LYS A 56 7.57 -4.31 7.69
N VAL A 57 7.46 -3.25 6.91
CA VAL A 57 6.42 -3.13 5.88
C VAL A 57 6.53 -4.25 4.86
N GLY A 58 7.76 -4.64 4.50
CA GLY A 58 8.00 -5.67 3.50
C GLY A 58 7.41 -7.04 3.84
N ASP A 59 7.25 -7.33 5.13
CA ASP A 59 6.68 -8.62 5.55
C ASP A 59 5.17 -8.71 5.28
N LEU A 60 4.53 -7.59 4.99
CA LEU A 60 3.11 -7.55 4.62
C LEU A 60 2.91 -7.65 3.11
N VAL A 61 3.97 -7.48 2.33
CA VAL A 61 3.90 -7.52 0.86
C VAL A 61 3.90 -8.97 0.40
N TYR A 62 3.06 -9.28 -0.59
CA TYR A 62 3.10 -10.58 -1.25
C TYR A 62 4.49 -10.80 -1.85
N PRO A 63 5.20 -11.89 -1.45
CA PRO A 63 6.62 -12.03 -1.81
C PRO A 63 6.98 -11.86 -3.28
N PRO A 64 6.19 -12.38 -4.25
CA PRO A 64 6.53 -12.16 -5.67
C PRO A 64 6.53 -10.71 -6.11
N ASP A 65 5.82 -9.81 -5.41
CA ASP A 65 5.77 -8.39 -5.75
C ASP A 65 6.86 -7.57 -5.06
N TYR A 66 7.53 -8.13 -4.06
CA TYR A 66 8.35 -7.37 -3.11
C TYR A 66 9.52 -6.63 -3.75
N GLU A 67 10.34 -7.31 -4.53
CA GLU A 67 11.55 -6.71 -5.09
C GLU A 67 11.24 -5.55 -6.04
N GLU A 68 10.24 -5.73 -6.90
CA GLU A 68 9.84 -4.70 -7.83
C GLU A 68 9.28 -3.47 -7.10
N ILE A 69 8.42 -3.69 -6.12
CA ILE A 69 7.82 -2.59 -5.35
C ILE A 69 8.87 -1.87 -4.52
N ARG A 70 9.75 -2.61 -3.90
CA ARG A 70 10.87 -2.04 -3.13
C ARG A 70 11.71 -1.10 -3.99
N TYR A 71 12.05 -1.56 -5.18
CA TYR A 71 12.83 -0.78 -6.14
C TYR A 71 12.09 0.50 -6.55
N GLN A 72 10.83 0.38 -6.95
CA GLN A 72 10.02 1.50 -7.41
C GLN A 72 9.84 2.56 -6.32
N ILE A 73 9.54 2.15 -5.12
CA ILE A 73 9.36 3.07 -3.99
C ILE A 73 10.65 3.86 -3.73
N ARG A 74 11.78 3.16 -3.61
CA ARG A 74 13.07 3.80 -3.34
C ARG A 74 13.47 4.77 -4.44
N LYS A 75 13.32 4.34 -5.68
CA LYS A 75 13.66 5.16 -6.85
C LYS A 75 12.85 6.45 -6.87
N ASN A 76 11.53 6.34 -6.70
CA ASN A 76 10.64 7.50 -6.77
C ASN A 76 10.83 8.44 -5.59
N LEU A 77 11.06 7.91 -4.39
CA LEU A 77 11.37 8.74 -3.23
C LEU A 77 12.65 9.54 -3.43
N LYS A 78 13.68 8.95 -4.02
CA LYS A 78 14.93 9.65 -4.32
C LYS A 78 14.75 10.74 -5.39
N GLN A 79 13.92 10.47 -6.40
CA GLN A 79 13.75 11.40 -7.53
C GLN A 79 12.82 12.56 -7.19
N SER A 80 11.72 12.31 -6.50
CA SER A 80 10.68 13.33 -6.31
C SER A 80 10.20 13.47 -4.87
N GLY A 81 10.65 12.62 -3.97
CA GLY A 81 10.18 12.63 -2.58
C GLY A 81 8.80 12.00 -2.37
N SER A 82 8.23 11.39 -3.41
CA SER A 82 6.93 10.74 -3.33
C SER A 82 6.87 9.55 -4.28
N TYR A 83 5.90 8.67 -4.06
CA TYR A 83 5.67 7.51 -4.92
C TYR A 83 4.20 7.16 -4.97
N THR A 84 3.81 6.47 -6.04
CA THR A 84 2.49 5.85 -6.20
C THR A 84 2.72 4.48 -6.81
N CYS A 85 2.12 3.45 -6.25
CA CYS A 85 2.30 2.09 -6.75
C CYS A 85 1.07 1.22 -6.46
N ARG A 86 1.01 0.07 -7.14
CA ARG A 86 0.01 -0.96 -6.92
C ARG A 86 0.72 -2.28 -6.73
N TYR A 87 0.28 -3.04 -5.74
CA TYR A 87 0.86 -4.33 -5.45
C TYR A 87 -0.10 -5.12 -4.54
N ARG A 88 0.29 -6.34 -4.19
CA ARG A 88 -0.52 -7.20 -3.34
C ARG A 88 0.03 -7.25 -1.93
N MET A 89 -0.88 -7.17 -0.96
CA MET A 89 -0.56 -7.36 0.44
C MET A 89 -1.28 -8.60 0.97
N ARG A 90 -0.69 -9.23 1.98
CA ARG A 90 -1.27 -10.38 2.65
C ARG A 90 -1.89 -9.95 3.97
N LYS A 91 -3.18 -10.23 4.13
CA LYS A 91 -3.92 -9.96 5.38
C LYS A 91 -3.59 -11.01 6.44
N LYS A 92 -4.02 -10.76 7.67
CA LYS A 92 -3.82 -11.68 8.79
C LYS A 92 -4.38 -13.08 8.50
N ASP A 93 -5.52 -13.17 7.84
CA ASP A 93 -6.15 -14.44 7.49
C ASP A 93 -5.48 -15.19 6.34
N GLY A 94 -4.41 -14.63 5.79
CA GLY A 94 -3.66 -15.20 4.67
C GLY A 94 -4.16 -14.81 3.30
N SER A 95 -5.32 -14.15 3.19
CA SER A 95 -5.84 -13.72 1.90
C SER A 95 -5.02 -12.54 1.36
N LEU A 96 -5.02 -12.42 0.03
CA LEU A 96 -4.32 -11.34 -0.65
C LEU A 96 -5.31 -10.26 -1.06
N ILE A 97 -4.87 -9.02 -0.96
CA ILE A 97 -5.60 -7.86 -1.47
C ILE A 97 -4.69 -7.07 -2.40
N TRP A 98 -5.27 -6.48 -3.43
CA TRP A 98 -4.58 -5.49 -4.23
C TRP A 98 -4.71 -4.14 -3.53
N VAL A 99 -3.60 -3.44 -3.41
CA VAL A 99 -3.59 -2.10 -2.83
C VAL A 99 -3.04 -1.08 -3.80
N TRP A 100 -3.55 0.13 -3.71
CA TRP A 100 -2.99 1.33 -4.30
C TRP A 100 -2.37 2.12 -3.15
N GLU A 101 -1.15 2.54 -3.30
CA GLU A 101 -0.44 3.24 -2.24
C GLU A 101 0.20 4.51 -2.78
N ASN A 102 0.01 5.61 -2.06
CA ASN A 102 0.73 6.85 -2.30
C ASN A 102 1.47 7.23 -1.03
N GLY A 103 2.77 7.44 -1.15
CA GLY A 103 3.60 7.83 -0.01
C GLY A 103 4.46 9.04 -0.34
N ARG A 104 4.84 9.77 0.68
CA ARG A 104 5.70 10.94 0.53
C ARG A 104 6.52 11.16 1.79
N TYR A 105 7.66 11.80 1.62
CA TYR A 105 8.47 12.24 2.75
C TYR A 105 7.76 13.34 3.53
N GLU A 106 7.88 13.26 4.85
CA GLU A 106 7.37 14.24 5.78
C GLU A 106 8.40 14.37 6.91
N LYS A 107 8.84 15.58 7.21
CA LYS A 107 9.77 15.80 8.31
C LYS A 107 9.00 15.96 9.61
N ASP A 108 9.48 15.30 10.67
CA ASP A 108 8.94 15.50 11.99
C ASP A 108 9.62 16.69 12.68
N ASP A 109 9.26 16.96 13.93
CA ASP A 109 9.79 18.10 14.71
C ASP A 109 11.30 18.00 14.92
N THR A 110 11.87 16.81 14.83
CA THR A 110 13.32 16.60 14.98
C THR A 110 14.08 16.74 13.67
N GLY A 111 13.36 16.94 12.55
CA GLY A 111 13.96 17.00 11.21
C GLY A 111 14.15 15.62 10.57
N ARG A 112 13.76 14.56 11.24
CA ARG A 112 13.82 13.20 10.68
C ARG A 112 12.81 13.04 9.57
N LYS A 113 13.23 12.43 8.46
CA LYS A 113 12.36 12.13 7.33
C LYS A 113 11.56 10.87 7.63
N ASN A 114 10.25 11.01 7.70
CA ASN A 114 9.34 9.90 7.76
C ASN A 114 8.60 9.80 6.43
N ILE A 115 7.88 8.70 6.22
CA ILE A 115 7.08 8.48 5.03
C ILE A 115 5.65 8.31 5.47
N ARG A 116 4.77 9.19 5.00
CA ARG A 116 3.34 9.06 5.22
C ARG A 116 2.71 8.47 3.98
N SER A 117 2.04 7.34 4.16
CA SER A 117 1.45 6.58 3.05
C SER A 117 -0.05 6.43 3.24
N LEU A 118 -0.80 6.68 2.18
CA LEU A 118 -2.21 6.30 2.09
C LEU A 118 -2.26 4.98 1.32
N VAL A 119 -2.92 3.99 1.91
CA VAL A 119 -3.04 2.64 1.34
C VAL A 119 -4.53 2.33 1.17
N VAL A 120 -4.94 2.01 -0.04
CA VAL A 120 -6.35 1.77 -0.39
C VAL A 120 -6.49 0.37 -0.98
N ASP A 121 -7.46 -0.40 -0.46
CA ASP A 121 -7.81 -1.70 -1.04
C ASP A 121 -8.53 -1.48 -2.37
N VAL A 122 -7.91 -1.89 -3.47
CA VAL A 122 -8.46 -1.76 -4.82
C VAL A 122 -8.74 -3.13 -5.45
N SER A 123 -8.92 -4.15 -4.62
CA SER A 123 -9.14 -5.52 -5.09
C SER A 123 -10.33 -5.64 -6.02
N ARG A 124 -11.41 -4.94 -5.72
CA ARG A 124 -12.62 -4.96 -6.55
C ARG A 124 -12.37 -4.38 -7.94
N GLU A 125 -11.65 -3.27 -8.00
CA GLU A 125 -11.32 -2.60 -9.26
C GLU A 125 -10.39 -3.46 -10.09
N GLU A 126 -9.39 -4.06 -9.46
CA GLU A 126 -8.47 -4.99 -10.13
C GLU A 126 -9.21 -6.20 -10.69
N LYS A 127 -10.12 -6.78 -9.92
CA LYS A 127 -10.94 -7.91 -10.36
C LYS A 127 -11.77 -7.53 -11.59
N THR A 128 -12.44 -6.39 -11.55
CA THR A 128 -13.26 -5.90 -12.64
C THR A 128 -12.42 -5.68 -13.91
N MET A 129 -11.26 -5.08 -13.78
CA MET A 129 -10.35 -4.86 -14.90
C MET A 129 -9.88 -6.17 -15.50
N ARG A 130 -9.51 -7.15 -14.68
CA ARG A 130 -9.07 -8.46 -15.14
C ARG A 130 -10.17 -9.22 -15.84
N GLU A 131 -11.38 -9.18 -15.32
CA GLU A 131 -12.55 -9.81 -15.95
C GLU A 131 -12.84 -9.18 -17.30
N ARG A 132 -12.75 -7.86 -17.41
CA ARG A 132 -12.93 -7.14 -18.65
C ARG A 132 -11.86 -7.51 -19.68
N ASP A 133 -10.61 -7.55 -19.26
CA ASP A 133 -9.49 -7.92 -20.12
C ASP A 133 -9.62 -9.36 -20.61
N THR A 134 -10.00 -10.28 -19.73
CA THR A 134 -10.23 -11.68 -20.06
C THR A 134 -11.37 -11.81 -21.09
N THR A 135 -12.46 -11.09 -20.88
CA THR A 135 -13.59 -11.08 -21.79
C THR A 135 -13.18 -10.55 -23.16
N TYR A 136 -12.41 -9.48 -23.18
CA TYR A 136 -11.90 -8.89 -24.42
C TYR A 136 -11.00 -9.87 -25.18
N ASP A 137 -10.08 -10.51 -24.46
CA ASP A 137 -9.14 -11.46 -25.05
C ASP A 137 -9.83 -12.71 -25.62
N ASN A 138 -11.00 -13.05 -25.09
CA ASN A 138 -11.76 -14.23 -25.50
C ASN A 138 -12.79 -13.96 -26.58
N ILE A 139 -12.88 -12.75 -27.12
CA ILE A 139 -13.79 -12.42 -28.20
C ILE A 139 -13.35 -13.13 -29.48
N PRO A 140 -14.21 -14.01 -30.08
CA PRO A 140 -13.87 -14.72 -31.32
C PRO A 140 -13.57 -13.76 -32.46
N GLY A 141 -12.50 -14.03 -33.20
CA GLY A 141 -12.10 -13.21 -34.33
C GLY A 141 -11.42 -11.91 -33.97
N GLY A 142 -11.25 -11.69 -32.68
CA GLY A 142 -10.52 -10.54 -32.19
C GLY A 142 -9.03 -10.76 -32.23
#